data_cd6ed5c9a55859783505cdec25fcd2fe
#
_entry.id   cd6ed5c9a55859783505cdec25fcd2fe
#
_cell.length_a   1.000
_cell.length_b   1.000
_cell.length_c   1.000
_cell.angle_alpha   90.00
_cell.angle_beta   90.00
_cell.angle_gamma   90.00
#
_symmetry.space_group_name_H-M   'P 1'
#
loop_
_entity.id
_entity.type
_entity.pdbx_description
1 polymer ?
#
loop_
_entity_poly.entity_id
_entity_poly.type
_entity_poly.pdbx_seq_one_letter_code
_entity_poly.pdbx_strand_id
1 'polypeptide(L)'
;MILSVIICFNINLLSARIPVVESIEVSTSGTDTILNININHPESISNPSADHVDLVEINIDGTIHTLDIIDPGTPVFIVQYNMGAVTGTRTVLARAYCNAGQWGEYCAPIVVPEFQLIHLFPILMAISIVGLLLKSKIYSQNDEIIKK
;
A
#
# COMPACT_ATOMS: atom_id res chain seq x y z
N MET A 1 -12.46 2.96 4.68
CA MET A 1 -11.12 2.76 4.13
C MET A 1 -11.18 3.19 2.67
N ILE A 2 -10.61 4.32 2.31
CA ILE A 2 -10.59 4.81 0.92
C ILE A 2 -9.31 4.23 0.31
N LEU A 3 -9.46 3.25 -0.57
CA LEU A 3 -8.38 2.68 -1.36
C LEU A 3 -8.10 3.64 -2.52
N SER A 4 -6.96 4.31 -2.51
CA SER A 4 -6.52 5.11 -3.65
C SER A 4 -5.75 4.19 -4.60
N VAL A 5 -6.35 3.82 -5.71
CA VAL A 5 -5.70 3.08 -6.80
C VAL A 5 -5.28 4.10 -7.85
N ILE A 6 -3.97 4.27 -8.02
CA ILE A 6 -3.42 5.06 -9.14
C ILE A 6 -2.82 4.08 -10.13
N ILE A 7 -3.39 4.03 -11.33
CA ILE A 7 -2.94 3.16 -12.43
C ILE A 7 -1.83 3.88 -13.18
N CYS A 8 -0.66 3.26 -13.25
CA CYS A 8 0.46 3.74 -14.04
C CYS A 8 0.27 3.30 -15.50
N PHE A 9 -0.16 4.20 -16.38
CA PHE A 9 -0.21 3.92 -17.81
C PHE A 9 1.14 4.27 -18.45
N ASN A 10 1.99 3.27 -18.66
CA ASN A 10 3.14 3.37 -19.56
C ASN A 10 2.81 2.61 -20.86
N ILE A 11 2.51 3.34 -21.93
CA ILE A 11 2.33 2.77 -23.27
C ILE A 11 3.71 2.69 -23.92
N ASN A 12 4.53 1.70 -23.53
CA ASN A 12 5.76 1.37 -24.25
C ASN A 12 5.52 0.15 -25.13
N LEU A 13 5.27 0.41 -26.42
CA LEU A 13 5.10 -0.61 -27.47
C LEU A 13 6.42 -1.28 -27.91
N LEU A 14 7.52 -1.11 -27.17
CA LEU A 14 8.81 -1.66 -27.55
C LEU A 14 9.42 -2.51 -26.43
N SER A 15 9.53 -3.77 -26.71
CA SER A 15 10.26 -4.82 -26.02
C SER A 15 9.48 -5.58 -24.95
N ALA A 16 9.06 -6.79 -25.32
CA ALA A 16 8.43 -7.78 -24.44
C ALA A 16 9.31 -8.23 -23.26
N ARG A 17 10.57 -7.78 -23.20
CA ARG A 17 11.58 -8.16 -22.19
C ARG A 17 11.71 -7.16 -21.04
N ILE A 18 11.14 -5.97 -21.17
CA ILE A 18 11.27 -4.95 -20.13
C ILE A 18 10.13 -5.11 -19.13
N PRO A 19 10.43 -5.34 -17.84
CA PRO A 19 9.38 -5.41 -16.83
C PRO A 19 8.75 -4.03 -16.63
N VAL A 20 7.44 -4.01 -16.42
CA VAL A 20 6.65 -2.79 -16.20
C VAL A 20 5.98 -2.85 -14.84
N VAL A 21 6.14 -1.82 -14.03
CA VAL A 21 5.31 -1.61 -12.85
C VAL A 21 3.99 -0.99 -13.30
N GLU A 22 2.91 -1.78 -13.29
CA GLU A 22 1.59 -1.35 -13.77
C GLU A 22 0.87 -0.48 -12.74
N SER A 23 0.99 -0.83 -11.47
CA SER A 23 0.35 -0.07 -10.38
C SER A 23 1.08 -0.26 -9.06
N ILE A 24 0.92 0.71 -8.16
CA ILE A 24 1.27 0.59 -6.75
C ILE A 24 -0.01 0.86 -5.95
N GLU A 25 -0.41 -0.10 -5.14
CA GLU A 25 -1.55 0.02 -4.23
C GLU A 25 -1.05 0.15 -2.81
N VAL A 26 -1.70 1.02 -2.04
CA VAL A 26 -1.36 1.24 -0.64
C VAL A 26 -2.41 0.57 0.25
N SER A 27 -1.95 -0.26 1.16
CA SER A 27 -2.77 -0.90 2.18
C SER A 27 -2.15 -0.73 3.57
N THR A 28 -2.89 -1.08 4.61
CA THR A 28 -2.38 -1.01 5.99
C THR A 28 -2.52 -2.37 6.67
N SER A 29 -1.51 -2.73 7.46
CA SER A 29 -1.51 -3.90 8.34
C SER A 29 -1.14 -3.45 9.76
N GLY A 30 -2.14 -3.31 10.63
CA GLY A 30 -1.96 -2.67 11.92
C GLY A 30 -1.57 -1.20 11.76
N THR A 31 -0.38 -0.83 12.23
CA THR A 31 0.21 0.52 12.08
C THR A 31 1.08 0.66 10.85
N ASP A 32 1.40 -0.44 10.19
CA ASP A 32 2.31 -0.44 9.06
C ASP A 32 1.60 -0.14 7.75
N THR A 33 2.30 0.57 6.89
CA THR A 33 1.89 0.87 5.52
C THR A 33 2.57 -0.12 4.59
N ILE A 34 1.77 -0.83 3.80
CA ILE A 34 2.23 -1.84 2.85
C ILE A 34 2.01 -1.33 1.44
N LEU A 35 3.05 -1.33 0.62
CA LEU A 35 2.97 -1.12 -0.82
C LEU A 35 2.79 -2.47 -1.50
N ASN A 36 1.75 -2.62 -2.32
CA ASN A 36 1.54 -3.76 -3.20
C ASN A 36 1.89 -3.29 -4.62
N ILE A 37 3.03 -3.73 -5.12
CA ILE A 37 3.60 -3.32 -6.41
C ILE A 37 3.25 -4.38 -7.43
N ASN A 38 2.39 -4.04 -8.38
CA ASN A 38 1.97 -4.94 -9.44
C ASN A 38 2.94 -4.83 -10.63
N ILE A 39 3.58 -5.95 -10.96
CA ILE A 39 4.61 -6.03 -12.00
C ILE A 39 4.11 -6.92 -13.12
N ASN A 40 4.27 -6.45 -14.36
CA ASN A 40 4.01 -7.21 -15.57
C ASN A 40 5.33 -7.45 -16.31
N HIS A 41 5.69 -8.72 -16.48
CA HIS A 41 6.85 -9.18 -17.25
C HIS A 41 6.45 -10.35 -18.16
N PRO A 42 5.90 -10.10 -19.35
CA PRO A 42 5.30 -11.13 -20.21
C PRO A 42 6.25 -12.26 -20.61
N GLU A 43 7.55 -11.99 -20.67
CA GLU A 43 8.55 -12.95 -21.11
C GLU A 43 8.92 -14.01 -20.05
N SER A 44 8.60 -13.79 -18.77
CA SER A 44 8.91 -14.74 -17.70
C SER A 44 8.23 -16.10 -17.90
N ILE A 45 7.18 -16.19 -18.72
CA ILE A 45 6.50 -17.44 -19.06
C ILE A 45 7.30 -18.27 -20.07
N SER A 46 7.91 -17.62 -21.06
CA SER A 46 8.50 -18.32 -22.21
C SER A 46 9.87 -18.90 -21.88
N ASN A 47 10.62 -18.29 -20.97
CA ASN A 47 11.91 -18.78 -20.51
C ASN A 47 12.27 -18.27 -19.10
N PRO A 48 11.66 -18.79 -18.03
CA PRO A 48 11.86 -18.29 -16.66
C PRO A 48 13.31 -18.43 -16.18
N SER A 49 14.12 -19.25 -16.84
CA SER A 49 15.56 -19.37 -16.53
C SER A 49 16.41 -18.27 -17.15
N ALA A 50 15.92 -17.62 -18.21
CA ALA A 50 16.67 -16.64 -18.97
C ALA A 50 16.16 -15.21 -18.77
N ASP A 51 14.85 -15.05 -18.57
CA ASP A 51 14.21 -13.74 -18.47
C ASP A 51 13.29 -13.72 -17.25
N HIS A 52 13.78 -13.20 -16.13
CA HIS A 52 13.02 -13.07 -14.89
C HIS A 52 13.33 -11.73 -14.20
N VAL A 53 12.45 -11.30 -13.33
CA VAL A 53 12.67 -10.10 -12.52
C VAL A 53 13.52 -10.47 -11.31
N ASP A 54 14.70 -9.84 -11.21
CA ASP A 54 15.63 -10.04 -10.09
C ASP A 54 15.42 -9.05 -8.97
N LEU A 55 15.14 -7.77 -9.34
CA LEU A 55 15.14 -6.68 -8.41
C LEU A 55 13.94 -5.76 -8.64
N VAL A 56 13.43 -5.22 -7.55
CA VAL A 56 12.53 -4.08 -7.57
C VAL A 56 13.17 -2.93 -6.81
N GLU A 57 13.26 -1.79 -7.46
CA GLU A 57 13.73 -0.56 -6.86
C GLU A 57 12.53 0.33 -6.52
N ILE A 58 12.49 0.79 -5.28
CA ILE A 58 11.45 1.65 -4.74
C ILE A 58 12.11 2.95 -4.29
N ASN A 59 11.71 4.06 -4.89
CA ASN A 59 12.17 5.38 -4.51
C ASN A 59 11.11 6.06 -3.65
N ILE A 60 11.46 6.33 -2.39
CA ILE A 60 10.59 7.01 -1.42
C ILE A 60 11.23 8.36 -1.10
N ASP A 61 10.63 9.45 -1.57
CA ASP A 61 11.12 10.83 -1.38
C ASP A 61 12.60 11.02 -1.76
N GLY A 62 13.06 10.33 -2.81
CA GLY A 62 14.45 10.36 -3.27
C GLY A 62 15.37 9.32 -2.63
N THR A 63 14.91 8.59 -1.61
CA THR A 63 15.67 7.47 -1.02
C THR A 63 15.34 6.17 -1.74
N ILE A 64 16.38 5.46 -2.19
CA ILE A 64 16.25 4.22 -2.96
C ILE A 64 16.33 3.02 -2.02
N HIS A 65 15.34 2.15 -2.14
CA HIS A 65 15.25 0.84 -1.50
C HIS A 65 15.23 -0.24 -2.58
N THR A 66 15.97 -1.32 -2.38
CA THR A 66 16.05 -2.42 -3.33
C THR A 66 15.53 -3.70 -2.69
N LEU A 67 14.71 -4.43 -3.42
CA LEU A 67 14.22 -5.76 -3.03
C LEU A 67 14.74 -6.79 -4.02
N ASP A 68 15.38 -7.83 -3.51
CA ASP A 68 15.68 -9.04 -4.26
C ASP A 68 14.38 -9.86 -4.44
N ILE A 69 14.08 -10.24 -5.66
CA ILE A 69 12.83 -10.92 -6.01
C ILE A 69 13.12 -12.35 -6.43
N ILE A 70 12.29 -13.26 -5.96
CA ILE A 70 12.18 -14.61 -6.53
C ILE A 70 10.97 -14.55 -7.46
N ASP A 71 11.24 -14.43 -8.76
CA ASP A 71 10.18 -14.39 -9.78
C ASP A 71 9.33 -15.67 -9.70
N PRO A 72 8.01 -15.53 -9.54
CA PRO A 72 7.11 -16.69 -9.44
C PRO A 72 6.90 -17.42 -10.76
N GLY A 73 7.51 -16.96 -11.87
CA GLY A 73 7.34 -17.54 -13.20
C GLY A 73 5.97 -17.25 -13.82
N THR A 74 5.30 -16.19 -13.36
CA THR A 74 4.03 -15.71 -13.91
C THR A 74 4.22 -14.33 -14.53
N PRO A 75 3.51 -14.01 -15.64
CA PRO A 75 3.71 -12.72 -16.32
C PRO A 75 3.30 -11.52 -15.47
N VAL A 76 2.37 -11.72 -14.56
CA VAL A 76 1.89 -10.69 -13.64
C VAL A 76 2.00 -11.22 -12.22
N PHE A 77 2.62 -10.44 -11.35
CA PHE A 77 2.75 -10.78 -9.93
C PHE A 77 2.83 -9.51 -9.07
N ILE A 78 2.63 -9.70 -7.77
CA ILE A 78 2.64 -8.61 -6.79
C ILE A 78 3.82 -8.79 -5.85
N VAL A 79 4.59 -7.72 -5.70
CA VAL A 79 5.66 -7.60 -4.70
C VAL A 79 5.16 -6.71 -3.56
N GLN A 80 5.35 -7.15 -2.33
CA GLN A 80 4.99 -6.39 -1.15
C GLN A 80 6.20 -5.75 -0.51
N TYR A 81 6.08 -4.46 -0.19
CA TYR A 81 7.09 -3.73 0.57
C TYR A 81 6.45 -3.09 1.79
N ASN A 82 6.99 -3.39 2.97
CA ASN A 82 6.55 -2.79 4.23
C ASN A 82 7.35 -1.50 4.49
N MET A 83 6.67 -0.37 4.44
CA MET A 83 7.24 0.95 4.77
C MET A 83 7.30 1.20 6.29
N GLY A 84 6.68 0.34 7.11
CA GLY A 84 6.44 0.61 8.51
C GLY A 84 5.40 1.70 8.75
N ALA A 85 5.45 2.33 9.90
CA ALA A 85 4.58 3.45 10.24
C ALA A 85 5.02 4.71 9.48
N VAL A 86 4.17 5.16 8.56
CA VAL A 86 4.44 6.37 7.75
C VAL A 86 3.97 7.60 8.49
N THR A 87 4.89 8.54 8.71
CA THR A 87 4.62 9.88 9.25
C THR A 87 4.74 10.91 8.14
N GLY A 88 3.70 11.72 7.96
CA GLY A 88 3.61 12.67 6.86
C GLY A 88 3.29 12.01 5.51
N THR A 89 3.15 12.83 4.51
CA THR A 89 2.89 12.39 3.13
C THR A 89 4.20 11.99 2.46
N ARG A 90 4.22 10.85 1.75
CA ARG A 90 5.38 10.34 1.02
C ARG A 90 5.08 10.24 -0.47
N THR A 91 6.09 10.53 -1.29
CA THR A 91 6.05 10.28 -2.74
C THR A 91 6.81 8.99 -3.03
N VAL A 92 6.15 8.06 -3.73
CA VAL A 92 6.71 6.76 -4.04
C VAL A 92 6.69 6.51 -5.54
N LEU A 93 7.82 6.03 -6.08
CA LEU A 93 7.97 5.51 -7.43
C LEU A 93 8.58 4.10 -7.32
N ALA A 94 8.30 3.23 -8.29
CA ALA A 94 8.95 1.94 -8.38
C ALA A 94 9.28 1.59 -9.82
N ARG A 95 10.32 0.77 -9.99
CA ARG A 95 10.70 0.14 -11.26
C ARG A 95 11.23 -1.26 -10.99
N ALA A 96 11.20 -2.12 -11.98
CA ALA A 96 11.70 -3.47 -11.90
C ALA A 96 12.89 -3.69 -12.84
N TYR A 97 13.76 -4.63 -12.48
CA TYR A 97 14.93 -5.00 -13.26
C TYR A 97 14.85 -6.48 -13.68
N CYS A 98 15.04 -6.72 -14.96
CA CYS A 98 15.15 -8.06 -15.50
C CYS A 98 16.61 -8.50 -15.56
N ASN A 99 16.90 -9.78 -15.26
CA ASN A 99 18.24 -10.38 -15.34
C ASN A 99 18.88 -10.30 -16.75
N ALA A 100 18.08 -10.06 -17.80
CA ALA A 100 18.58 -9.76 -19.14
C ALA A 100 19.31 -8.40 -19.24
N GLY A 101 19.48 -7.69 -18.11
CA GLY A 101 20.23 -6.44 -18.03
C GLY A 101 19.40 -5.17 -18.29
N GLN A 102 18.08 -5.25 -18.16
CA GLN A 102 17.18 -4.15 -18.49
C GLN A 102 16.36 -3.69 -17.29
N TRP A 103 16.37 -2.37 -17.06
CA TRP A 103 15.47 -1.69 -16.15
C TRP A 103 14.18 -1.27 -16.86
N GLY A 104 13.06 -1.49 -16.23
CA GLY A 104 11.82 -0.81 -16.58
C GLY A 104 11.87 0.67 -16.23
N GLU A 105 10.98 1.43 -16.81
CA GLU A 105 10.79 2.83 -16.42
C GLU A 105 10.12 2.90 -15.04
N TYR A 106 10.38 3.99 -14.33
CA TYR A 106 9.61 4.27 -13.12
C TYR A 106 8.14 4.46 -13.45
N CYS A 107 7.27 3.86 -12.65
CA CYS A 107 5.85 4.17 -12.73
C CYS A 107 5.60 5.65 -12.37
N ALA A 108 4.41 6.15 -12.70
CA ALA A 108 4.00 7.47 -12.25
C ALA A 108 4.06 7.57 -10.72
N PRO A 109 4.52 8.70 -10.16
CA PRO A 109 4.62 8.86 -8.73
C PRO A 109 3.25 8.75 -8.07
N ILE A 110 3.19 7.96 -7.00
CA ILE A 110 2.02 7.91 -6.14
C ILE A 110 2.27 8.70 -4.86
N VAL A 111 1.20 9.22 -4.28
CA VAL A 111 1.23 9.90 -2.99
C VAL A 111 0.67 8.98 -1.93
N VAL A 112 1.50 8.60 -0.97
CA VAL A 112 1.13 7.80 0.19
C VAL A 112 0.77 8.75 1.33
N PRO A 113 -0.49 8.83 1.75
CA PRO A 113 -0.89 9.71 2.84
C PRO A 113 -0.41 9.16 4.18
N GLU A 114 -0.27 10.05 5.14
CA GLU A 114 -0.07 9.66 6.52
C GLU A 114 -1.35 9.00 7.06
N PHE A 115 -1.24 7.74 7.47
CA PHE A 115 -2.32 7.04 8.15
C PHE A 115 -2.25 7.31 9.66
N GLN A 116 -2.71 8.49 10.08
CA GLN A 116 -2.74 8.83 11.51
C GLN A 116 -3.91 8.14 12.20
N LEU A 117 -3.60 7.28 13.15
CA LEU A 117 -4.57 6.77 14.15
C LEU A 117 -5.20 7.93 14.98
N ILE A 118 -4.56 9.10 14.98
CA ILE A 118 -4.98 10.30 15.71
C ILE A 118 -6.42 10.71 15.39
N HIS A 119 -6.89 10.51 14.16
CA HIS A 119 -8.27 10.85 13.78
C HIS A 119 -9.32 9.88 14.36
N LEU A 120 -8.92 8.69 14.79
CA LEU A 120 -9.82 7.74 15.49
C LEU A 120 -10.00 8.10 16.97
N PHE A 121 -9.02 8.76 17.59
CA PHE A 121 -9.07 9.13 19.01
C PHE A 121 -10.26 10.03 19.37
N PRO A 122 -10.55 11.16 18.66
CA PRO A 122 -11.68 11.98 18.98
C PRO A 122 -13.03 11.27 18.76
N ILE A 123 -13.11 10.36 17.79
CA ILE A 123 -14.32 9.57 17.54
C ILE A 123 -14.55 8.57 18.67
N LEU A 124 -13.52 7.87 19.12
CA LEU A 124 -13.59 6.96 20.27
C LEU A 124 -13.93 7.69 21.56
N MET A 125 -13.34 8.86 21.79
CA MET A 125 -13.66 9.72 22.93
C MET A 125 -15.11 10.21 22.88
N ALA A 126 -15.61 10.63 21.72
CA ALA A 126 -17.00 11.06 21.57
C ALA A 126 -17.98 9.91 21.85
N ILE A 127 -17.71 8.72 21.35
CA ILE A 127 -18.52 7.51 21.60
C ILE A 127 -18.53 7.19 23.10
N SER A 128 -17.38 7.26 23.77
CA SER A 128 -17.23 6.99 25.20
C SER A 128 -18.02 7.99 26.04
N ILE A 129 -17.98 9.28 25.70
CA ILE A 129 -18.74 10.34 26.40
C ILE A 129 -20.25 10.14 26.22
N VAL A 130 -20.71 9.82 25.01
CA VAL A 130 -22.14 9.55 24.75
C VAL A 130 -22.59 8.32 25.54
N GLY A 131 -21.78 7.27 25.59
CA GLY A 131 -22.08 6.08 26.39
C GLY A 131 -22.22 6.37 27.89
N LEU A 132 -21.35 7.22 28.45
CA LEU A 132 -21.42 7.64 29.84
C LEU A 132 -22.67 8.50 30.14
N LEU A 133 -23.02 9.42 29.22
CA LEU A 133 -24.22 10.24 29.36
C LEU A 133 -25.50 9.42 29.29
N LEU A 134 -25.59 8.44 28.42
CA LEU A 134 -26.73 7.52 28.35
C LEU A 134 -26.84 6.68 29.61
N LYS A 135 -25.73 6.18 30.13
CA LYS A 135 -25.71 5.42 31.39
C LYS A 135 -26.20 6.26 32.57
N SER A 136 -25.74 7.49 32.70
CA SER A 136 -26.17 8.41 33.78
C SER A 136 -27.67 8.69 33.73
N LYS A 137 -28.24 8.84 32.53
CA LYS A 137 -29.67 9.09 32.33
C LYS A 137 -30.55 7.90 32.73
N ILE A 138 -30.07 6.67 32.43
CA ILE A 138 -30.76 5.44 32.79
C ILE A 138 -30.79 5.28 34.33
N TYR A 139 -29.67 5.57 35.01
CA TYR A 139 -29.63 5.54 36.46
C TYR A 139 -30.57 6.51 37.14
N SER A 140 -30.62 7.78 36.64
CA SER A 140 -31.51 8.80 37.16
C SER A 140 -33.00 8.45 37.02
N GLN A 141 -33.41 7.79 35.94
CA GLN A 141 -34.78 7.33 35.74
C GLN A 141 -35.17 6.17 36.69
N ASN A 142 -34.23 5.26 36.96
CA ASN A 142 -34.52 4.17 37.90
C ASN A 142 -34.69 4.65 39.33
N ASP A 143 -33.98 5.68 39.78
CA ASP A 143 -34.11 6.23 41.12
C ASP A 143 -35.46 6.95 41.33
N GLU A 144 -36.10 7.49 40.29
CA GLU A 144 -37.43 8.07 40.36
C GLU A 144 -38.53 7.00 40.45
N ILE A 145 -38.33 5.85 39.87
CA ILE A 145 -39.31 4.74 39.91
C ILE A 145 -39.31 4.05 41.29
N ILE A 146 -38.22 4.02 42.00
CA ILE A 146 -38.09 3.39 43.32
C ILE A 146 -38.66 4.26 44.44
N LYS A 147 -38.82 5.56 44.22
CA LYS A 147 -39.33 6.52 45.22
C LYS A 147 -40.85 6.71 45.19
N LYS A 148 -41.58 6.01 44.31
CA LYS A 148 -43.03 5.97 44.26
C LYS A 148 -43.57 4.68 44.87
#